data_241732dfe257aad674d441be55b007c8
#
_entry.id   241732dfe257aad674d441be55b007c8
#
_cell.length_a   1.000
_cell.length_b   1.000
_cell.length_c   1.000
_cell.angle_alpha   90.00
_cell.angle_beta   90.00
_cell.angle_gamma   90.00
#
_symmetry.space_group_name_H-M   'P 1'
#
loop_
_entity.id
_entity.type
_entity.pdbx_description
1 polymer ?
#
loop_
_entity_poly.entity_id
_entity_poly.type
_entity_poly.pdbx_seq_one_letter_code
_entity_poly.pdbx_strand_id
1 'polypeptide(L)'
;EDVKFEIFKKLVKSGSKVRAIITKDTSQKPRSFFDNIDKWAKDQGASGLAYFTIEKQKEISAKGPVGKFFSKESLEEIMKITGAKEGDSVFLSCGKTPEVEKISAIARDKIAEDLDLIDKNSFSFCWIVDYPMFEMDENNKLKFSHNPFSMPQGDIDKLDLKNPLNLKAYQYDIVCNGIELSSGAIRNH
;
A
#
# COMPACT_ATOMS: atom_id res chain seq x y z
N GLU A 1 -15.45 -11.05 1.09
CA GLU A 1 -16.29 -11.96 0.29
C GLU A 1 -17.60 -11.32 -0.18
N ASP A 2 -18.06 -10.23 0.45
CA ASP A 2 -19.38 -9.62 0.21
C ASP A 2 -19.40 -8.51 -0.85
N VAL A 3 -18.28 -8.27 -1.52
CA VAL A 3 -18.21 -7.26 -2.59
C VAL A 3 -18.73 -7.85 -3.89
N LYS A 4 -19.79 -7.27 -4.45
CA LYS A 4 -20.38 -7.67 -5.74
C LYS A 4 -19.49 -7.38 -6.96
N PHE A 5 -18.27 -6.86 -6.75
CA PHE A 5 -17.34 -6.55 -7.82
C PHE A 5 -16.56 -7.81 -8.21
N GLU A 6 -17.09 -8.57 -9.13
CA GLU A 6 -16.61 -9.89 -9.56
C GLU A 6 -15.12 -9.90 -9.95
N ILE A 7 -14.60 -8.80 -10.51
CA ILE A 7 -13.21 -8.69 -10.91
C ILE A 7 -12.30 -8.73 -9.66
N PHE A 8 -12.61 -7.95 -8.63
CA PHE A 8 -11.83 -7.96 -7.37
C PHE A 8 -11.91 -9.30 -6.65
N LYS A 9 -13.11 -9.91 -6.62
CA LYS A 9 -13.27 -11.26 -6.04
C LYS A 9 -12.38 -12.29 -6.72
N LYS A 10 -12.38 -12.31 -8.05
CA LYS A 10 -11.54 -13.24 -8.83
C LYS A 10 -10.06 -12.99 -8.57
N LEU A 11 -9.62 -11.74 -8.59
CA LEU A 11 -8.23 -11.37 -8.35
C LEU A 11 -7.77 -11.74 -6.94
N VAL A 12 -8.57 -11.43 -5.90
CA VAL A 12 -8.25 -11.80 -4.52
C VAL A 12 -8.20 -13.32 -4.34
N LYS A 13 -9.13 -14.06 -4.92
CA LYS A 13 -9.11 -15.54 -4.91
C LYS A 13 -7.86 -16.12 -5.59
N SER A 14 -7.30 -15.43 -6.59
CA SER A 14 -6.05 -15.80 -7.25
C SER A 14 -4.78 -15.32 -6.53
N GLY A 15 -4.90 -14.82 -5.30
CA GLY A 15 -3.77 -14.37 -4.47
C GLY A 15 -3.39 -12.91 -4.64
N SER A 16 -4.16 -12.13 -5.41
CA SER A 16 -3.96 -10.68 -5.52
C SER A 16 -4.31 -9.97 -4.20
N LYS A 17 -3.66 -8.84 -3.95
CA LYS A 17 -3.95 -7.97 -2.82
C LYS A 17 -4.66 -6.70 -3.26
N VAL A 18 -5.41 -6.10 -2.34
CA VAL A 18 -6.04 -4.79 -2.50
C VAL A 18 -5.41 -3.84 -1.49
N ARG A 19 -5.02 -2.66 -1.95
CA ARG A 19 -4.57 -1.54 -1.11
C ARG A 19 -5.52 -0.36 -1.28
N ALA A 20 -5.80 0.33 -0.19
CA ALA A 20 -6.64 1.52 -0.16
C ALA A 20 -5.82 2.75 0.22
N ILE A 21 -6.06 3.86 -0.47
CA ILE A 21 -5.54 5.19 -0.12
C ILE A 21 -6.76 6.06 0.18
N ILE A 22 -6.80 6.64 1.37
CA ILE A 22 -7.88 7.50 1.81
C ILE A 22 -7.46 8.95 1.64
N THR A 23 -8.38 9.73 1.08
CA THR A 23 -8.20 11.19 0.94
C THR A 23 -9.34 11.89 1.68
N LYS A 24 -8.98 12.70 2.68
CA LYS A 24 -9.94 13.37 3.55
C LYS A 24 -10.62 14.52 2.82
N ASP A 25 -11.93 14.68 3.06
CA ASP A 25 -12.74 15.78 2.59
C ASP A 25 -12.71 16.03 1.06
N THR A 26 -12.56 14.95 0.28
CA THR A 26 -12.39 15.02 -1.18
C THR A 26 -13.61 14.53 -1.96
N SER A 27 -14.68 14.11 -1.31
CA SER A 27 -15.88 13.60 -1.98
C SER A 27 -16.52 14.59 -2.93
N GLN A 28 -16.32 15.90 -2.70
CA GLN A 28 -16.86 17.00 -3.53
C GLN A 28 -15.91 17.42 -4.67
N LYS A 29 -14.75 16.80 -4.80
CA LYS A 29 -13.86 17.07 -5.94
C LYS A 29 -14.55 16.67 -7.25
N PRO A 30 -14.29 17.40 -8.35
CA PRO A 30 -14.89 17.09 -9.63
C PRO A 30 -14.43 15.71 -10.12
N ARG A 31 -15.26 15.06 -10.91
CA ARG A 31 -14.95 13.74 -11.48
C ARG A 31 -13.61 13.71 -12.22
N SER A 32 -13.26 14.79 -12.89
CA SER A 32 -11.98 14.93 -13.59
C SER A 32 -10.77 14.76 -12.69
N PHE A 33 -10.84 15.14 -11.41
CA PHE A 33 -9.77 14.90 -10.44
C PHE A 33 -9.48 13.38 -10.31
N PHE A 34 -10.49 12.58 -10.11
CA PHE A 34 -10.37 11.13 -9.98
C PHE A 34 -9.95 10.46 -11.29
N ASP A 35 -10.55 10.86 -12.40
CA ASP A 35 -10.25 10.33 -13.74
C ASP A 35 -8.80 10.63 -14.14
N ASN A 36 -8.26 11.78 -13.77
CA ASN A 36 -6.84 12.14 -14.00
C ASN A 36 -5.88 11.26 -13.20
N ILE A 37 -6.22 10.97 -11.94
CA ILE A 37 -5.40 10.08 -11.09
C ILE A 37 -5.43 8.64 -11.64
N ASP A 38 -6.59 8.13 -12.05
CA ASP A 38 -6.69 6.80 -12.68
C ASP A 38 -5.90 6.73 -13.99
N LYS A 39 -5.99 7.76 -14.83
CA LYS A 39 -5.19 7.85 -16.05
C LYS A 39 -3.71 7.86 -15.74
N TRP A 40 -3.28 8.71 -14.83
CA TRP A 40 -1.88 8.77 -14.39
C TRP A 40 -1.39 7.41 -13.89
N ALA A 41 -2.18 6.70 -13.07
CA ALA A 41 -1.81 5.38 -12.59
C ALA A 41 -1.62 4.36 -13.73
N LYS A 42 -2.46 4.43 -14.77
CA LYS A 42 -2.32 3.61 -15.99
C LYS A 42 -1.05 3.95 -16.75
N ASP A 43 -0.70 5.23 -16.85
CA ASP A 43 0.55 5.68 -17.48
C ASP A 43 1.80 5.21 -16.69
N GLN A 44 1.66 4.92 -15.38
CA GLN A 44 2.68 4.28 -14.55
C GLN A 44 2.68 2.73 -14.64
N GLY A 45 1.87 2.15 -15.52
CA GLY A 45 1.80 0.70 -15.75
C GLY A 45 0.81 -0.05 -14.85
N ALA A 46 -0.02 0.65 -14.07
CA ALA A 46 -1.08 0.00 -13.31
C ALA A 46 -2.25 -0.42 -14.21
N SER A 47 -3.01 -1.43 -13.79
CA SER A 47 -4.28 -1.79 -14.43
C SER A 47 -5.35 -0.70 -14.28
N GLY A 48 -5.15 0.22 -13.35
CA GLY A 48 -6.01 1.33 -13.00
C GLY A 48 -6.01 1.58 -11.50
N LEU A 49 -6.58 2.71 -11.10
CA LEU A 49 -6.80 3.08 -9.71
C LEU A 49 -8.29 3.38 -9.54
N ALA A 50 -9.05 2.36 -9.12
CA ALA A 50 -10.48 2.50 -8.89
C ALA A 50 -10.74 3.42 -7.69
N TYR A 51 -11.89 4.10 -7.68
CA TYR A 51 -12.23 4.97 -6.57
C TYR A 51 -13.73 4.94 -6.23
N PHE A 52 -14.03 5.34 -5.02
CA PHE A 52 -15.36 5.74 -4.58
C PHE A 52 -15.28 6.85 -3.55
N THR A 53 -16.36 7.61 -3.42
CA THR A 53 -16.55 8.64 -2.40
C THR A 53 -17.55 8.17 -1.36
N ILE A 54 -17.38 8.59 -0.11
CA ILE A 54 -18.26 8.24 0.99
C ILE A 54 -19.21 9.42 1.24
N GLU A 55 -20.50 9.16 1.10
CA GLU A 55 -21.53 10.16 1.31
C GLU A 55 -22.56 9.68 2.34
N LYS A 56 -23.14 10.62 3.04
CA LYS A 56 -24.26 10.36 3.95
C LYS A 56 -25.39 11.34 3.66
N GLN A 57 -26.48 10.80 3.16
CA GLN A 57 -27.74 11.56 3.10
C GLN A 57 -28.66 11.13 4.25
N LYS A 58 -29.33 9.98 4.11
CA LYS A 58 -30.05 9.31 5.21
C LYS A 58 -29.24 8.17 5.80
N GLU A 59 -28.51 7.47 4.93
CA GLU A 59 -27.60 6.37 5.27
C GLU A 59 -26.25 6.58 4.60
N ILE A 60 -25.22 5.94 5.12
CA ILE A 60 -23.89 5.92 4.50
C ILE A 60 -23.96 5.15 3.20
N SER A 61 -23.42 5.75 2.15
CA SER A 61 -23.38 5.19 0.80
C SER A 61 -22.07 5.53 0.11
N ALA A 62 -21.68 4.67 -0.83
CA ALA A 62 -20.52 4.90 -1.68
C ALA A 62 -20.96 5.31 -3.09
N LYS A 63 -20.41 6.39 -3.62
CA LYS A 63 -20.58 6.83 -5.01
C LYS A 63 -19.29 6.65 -5.81
N GLY A 64 -19.40 6.65 -7.13
CA GLY A 64 -18.28 6.49 -8.04
C GLY A 64 -18.30 5.16 -8.77
N PRO A 65 -17.31 4.88 -9.64
CA PRO A 65 -17.32 3.73 -10.54
C PRO A 65 -17.48 2.38 -9.83
N VAL A 66 -16.87 2.23 -8.64
CA VAL A 66 -16.93 0.99 -7.87
C VAL A 66 -17.84 1.06 -6.64
N GLY A 67 -18.33 2.24 -6.28
CA GLY A 67 -19.16 2.46 -5.08
C GLY A 67 -20.40 1.57 -5.03
N LYS A 68 -21.07 1.39 -6.17
CA LYS A 68 -22.29 0.57 -6.30
C LYS A 68 -22.11 -0.93 -5.99
N PHE A 69 -20.86 -1.41 -5.90
CA PHE A 69 -20.57 -2.81 -5.65
C PHE A 69 -20.38 -3.13 -4.15
N PHE A 70 -20.32 -2.11 -3.30
CA PHE A 70 -20.23 -2.31 -1.86
C PHE A 70 -21.62 -2.36 -1.25
N SER A 71 -21.87 -3.36 -0.38
CA SER A 71 -23.01 -3.35 0.52
C SER A 71 -22.75 -2.34 1.64
N LYS A 72 -23.78 -1.98 2.41
CA LYS A 72 -23.65 -1.10 3.56
C LYS A 72 -22.67 -1.67 4.58
N GLU A 73 -22.80 -2.95 4.89
CA GLU A 73 -21.93 -3.67 5.83
C GLU A 73 -20.49 -3.67 5.39
N SER A 74 -20.22 -3.96 4.10
CA SER A 74 -18.87 -3.92 3.54
C SER A 74 -18.27 -2.51 3.58
N LEU A 75 -19.08 -1.48 3.34
CA LEU A 75 -18.64 -0.09 3.41
C LEU A 75 -18.31 0.32 4.85
N GLU A 76 -19.15 -0.04 5.82
CA GLU A 76 -18.91 0.22 7.24
C GLU A 76 -17.62 -0.49 7.72
N GLU A 77 -17.37 -1.71 7.28
CA GLU A 77 -16.15 -2.44 7.59
C GLU A 77 -14.90 -1.76 6.98
N ILE A 78 -14.97 -1.34 5.70
CA ILE A 78 -13.88 -0.58 5.07
C ILE A 78 -13.62 0.70 5.86
N MET A 79 -14.64 1.45 6.23
CA MET A 79 -14.50 2.67 7.01
C MET A 79 -13.85 2.40 8.38
N LYS A 80 -14.24 1.32 9.05
CA LYS A 80 -13.66 0.91 10.34
C LYS A 80 -12.16 0.57 10.20
N ILE A 81 -11.80 -0.21 9.18
CA ILE A 81 -10.41 -0.63 8.96
C ILE A 81 -9.52 0.53 8.52
N THR A 82 -10.02 1.39 7.65
CA THR A 82 -9.25 2.46 7.01
C THR A 82 -9.29 3.79 7.77
N GLY A 83 -10.24 3.95 8.69
CA GLY A 83 -10.51 5.22 9.36
C GLY A 83 -11.19 6.27 8.46
N ALA A 84 -11.63 5.88 7.25
CA ALA A 84 -12.35 6.76 6.33
C ALA A 84 -13.72 7.17 6.91
N LYS A 85 -14.15 8.38 6.58
CA LYS A 85 -15.38 8.99 7.09
C LYS A 85 -16.22 9.54 5.95
N GLU A 86 -17.42 10.01 6.30
CA GLU A 86 -18.24 10.83 5.40
C GLU A 86 -17.45 12.03 4.87
N GLY A 87 -17.54 12.31 3.61
CA GLY A 87 -16.79 13.37 2.92
C GLY A 87 -15.45 12.90 2.34
N ASP A 88 -14.97 11.73 2.72
CA ASP A 88 -13.71 11.18 2.22
C ASP A 88 -13.90 10.45 0.88
N SER A 89 -12.77 10.27 0.18
CA SER A 89 -12.69 9.39 -0.97
C SER A 89 -11.68 8.29 -0.73
N VAL A 90 -11.91 7.15 -1.35
CA VAL A 90 -11.04 5.98 -1.24
C VAL A 90 -10.61 5.54 -2.62
N PHE A 91 -9.31 5.51 -2.86
CA PHE A 91 -8.71 4.92 -4.05
C PHE A 91 -8.27 3.50 -3.77
N LEU A 92 -8.48 2.61 -4.74
CA LEU A 92 -8.19 1.18 -4.61
C LEU A 92 -7.27 0.73 -5.74
N SER A 93 -6.16 0.12 -5.39
CA SER A 93 -5.33 -0.65 -6.31
C SER A 93 -5.47 -2.14 -6.03
N CYS A 94 -5.43 -2.96 -7.07
CA CYS A 94 -5.55 -4.42 -6.97
C CYS A 94 -4.60 -5.09 -7.96
N GLY A 95 -3.87 -6.09 -7.51
CA GLY A 95 -2.92 -6.85 -8.33
C GLY A 95 -2.00 -7.74 -7.50
N LYS A 96 -0.93 -8.22 -8.10
CA LYS A 96 0.13 -8.95 -7.39
C LYS A 96 0.81 -8.05 -6.37
N THR A 97 1.24 -8.64 -5.26
CA THR A 97 1.77 -7.88 -4.11
C THR A 97 2.83 -6.85 -4.49
N PRO A 98 3.91 -7.16 -5.23
CA PRO A 98 4.94 -6.16 -5.56
C PRO A 98 4.41 -5.01 -6.43
N GLU A 99 3.52 -5.33 -7.39
CA GLU A 99 2.93 -4.33 -8.29
C GLU A 99 2.01 -3.36 -7.53
N VAL A 100 1.16 -3.91 -6.66
CA VAL A 100 0.22 -3.11 -5.84
C VAL A 100 0.97 -2.25 -4.83
N GLU A 101 2.01 -2.77 -4.20
CA GLU A 101 2.81 -2.01 -3.24
C GLU A 101 3.51 -0.84 -3.93
N LYS A 102 4.14 -1.08 -5.08
CA LYS A 102 4.78 -0.04 -5.88
C LYS A 102 3.79 1.05 -6.32
N ILE A 103 2.68 0.66 -6.95
CA ILE A 103 1.71 1.65 -7.45
C ILE A 103 1.02 2.40 -6.32
N SER A 104 0.73 1.75 -5.19
CA SER A 104 0.11 2.42 -4.04
C SER A 104 1.04 3.45 -3.41
N ALA A 105 2.35 3.18 -3.36
CA ALA A 105 3.33 4.11 -2.83
C ALA A 105 3.39 5.40 -3.67
N ILE A 106 3.62 5.27 -4.98
CA ILE A 106 3.70 6.44 -5.87
C ILE A 106 2.36 7.16 -6.04
N ALA A 107 1.23 6.43 -5.98
CA ALA A 107 -0.10 7.04 -6.05
C ALA A 107 -0.41 7.86 -4.79
N ARG A 108 0.00 7.39 -3.61
CA ARG A 108 -0.12 8.16 -2.37
C ARG A 108 0.59 9.52 -2.50
N ASP A 109 1.81 9.51 -2.99
CA ASP A 109 2.61 10.72 -3.14
C ASP A 109 2.01 11.66 -4.20
N LYS A 110 1.62 11.13 -5.36
CA LYS A 110 0.93 11.88 -6.41
C LYS A 110 -0.36 12.54 -5.92
N ILE A 111 -1.19 11.80 -5.20
CA ILE A 111 -2.45 12.34 -4.64
C ILE A 111 -2.16 13.42 -3.59
N ALA A 112 -1.15 13.21 -2.75
CA ALA A 112 -0.76 14.18 -1.74
C ALA A 112 -0.24 15.48 -2.37
N GLU A 113 0.52 15.40 -3.47
CA GLU A 113 0.96 16.56 -4.26
C GLU A 113 -0.24 17.30 -4.89
N ASP A 114 -1.15 16.58 -5.57
CA ASP A 114 -2.32 17.18 -6.24
C ASP A 114 -3.29 17.86 -5.26
N LEU A 115 -3.27 17.43 -4.01
CA LEU A 115 -4.09 17.98 -2.93
C LEU A 115 -3.34 19.00 -2.07
N ASP A 116 -2.06 19.27 -2.37
CA ASP A 116 -1.16 20.15 -1.58
C ASP A 116 -1.10 19.78 -0.09
N LEU A 117 -1.03 18.47 0.17
CA LEU A 117 -0.99 17.93 1.55
C LEU A 117 0.43 17.77 2.10
N ILE A 118 1.45 17.92 1.26
CA ILE A 118 2.85 17.74 1.67
C ILE A 118 3.35 19.03 2.33
N ASP A 119 3.60 18.94 3.63
CA ASP A 119 4.27 20.03 4.35
C ASP A 119 5.78 20.04 4.02
N LYS A 120 6.16 21.01 3.19
CA LYS A 120 7.56 21.20 2.74
C LYS A 120 8.47 21.81 3.80
N ASN A 121 7.91 22.28 4.91
CA ASN A 121 8.65 22.96 5.98
C ASN A 121 8.89 22.08 7.20
N SER A 122 8.41 20.85 7.18
CA SER A 122 8.60 19.87 8.26
C SER A 122 9.57 18.76 7.87
N PHE A 123 10.28 18.22 8.87
CA PHE A 123 11.16 17.07 8.74
C PHE A 123 10.60 15.94 9.59
N SER A 124 10.08 14.91 8.92
CA SER A 124 9.54 13.71 9.57
C SER A 124 10.52 12.55 9.41
N PHE A 125 11.02 12.06 10.54
CA PHE A 125 11.97 10.95 10.57
C PHE A 125 11.26 9.64 10.92
N CYS A 126 11.71 8.56 10.31
CA CYS A 126 11.33 7.21 10.70
C CYS A 126 12.49 6.23 10.54
N TRP A 127 12.42 5.14 11.30
CA TRP A 127 13.29 3.99 11.09
C TRP A 127 12.55 2.95 10.24
N ILE A 128 13.21 2.48 9.20
CA ILE A 128 12.82 1.27 8.50
C ILE A 128 13.60 0.13 9.12
N VAL A 129 12.91 -0.89 9.58
CA VAL A 129 13.49 -2.03 10.30
C VAL A 129 12.91 -3.34 9.77
N ASP A 130 13.37 -4.46 10.29
CA ASP A 130 12.85 -5.78 9.96
C ASP A 130 13.00 -6.15 8.47
N TYR A 131 14.13 -5.78 7.90
CA TYR A 131 14.43 -6.15 6.51
C TYR A 131 14.42 -7.67 6.31
N PRO A 132 13.85 -8.17 5.20
CA PRO A 132 14.01 -9.57 4.84
C PRO A 132 15.50 -9.88 4.62
N MET A 133 15.96 -11.01 5.15
CA MET A 133 17.36 -11.42 4.94
C MET A 133 17.58 -11.94 3.53
N PHE A 134 16.57 -12.62 2.98
CA PHE A 134 16.63 -13.22 1.67
C PHE A 134 15.43 -12.81 0.81
N GLU A 135 15.64 -12.83 -0.50
CA GLU A 135 14.61 -12.65 -1.51
C GLU A 135 14.84 -13.61 -2.69
N MET A 136 13.85 -13.78 -3.53
CA MET A 136 14.00 -14.52 -4.79
C MET A 136 14.44 -13.57 -5.89
N ASP A 137 15.45 -13.95 -6.66
CA ASP A 137 15.84 -13.23 -7.87
C ASP A 137 14.87 -13.51 -9.05
N GLU A 138 15.13 -12.89 -10.19
CA GLU A 138 14.33 -13.05 -11.41
C GLU A 138 14.30 -14.49 -11.94
N ASN A 139 15.28 -15.31 -11.53
CA ASN A 139 15.41 -16.72 -11.91
C ASN A 139 14.87 -17.68 -10.83
N ASN A 140 14.12 -17.16 -9.86
CA ASN A 140 13.63 -17.89 -8.69
C ASN A 140 14.75 -18.54 -7.86
N LYS A 141 15.94 -17.92 -7.78
CA LYS A 141 17.02 -18.34 -6.91
C LYS A 141 17.04 -17.47 -5.67
N LEU A 142 17.30 -18.11 -4.53
CA LEU A 142 17.45 -17.41 -3.26
C LEU A 142 18.74 -16.59 -3.28
N LYS A 143 18.63 -15.31 -2.94
CA LYS A 143 19.76 -14.39 -2.75
C LYS A 143 19.55 -13.55 -1.49
N PHE A 144 20.62 -12.94 -0.98
CA PHE A 144 20.50 -11.91 0.05
C PHE A 144 19.73 -10.71 -0.49
N SER A 145 18.77 -10.21 0.29
CA SER A 145 17.96 -9.05 -0.12
C SER A 145 18.80 -7.77 -0.17
N HIS A 146 19.63 -7.57 0.85
CA HIS A 146 20.49 -6.38 0.96
C HIS A 146 21.93 -6.79 1.35
N ASN A 147 22.29 -6.61 2.61
CA ASN A 147 23.66 -6.82 3.07
C ASN A 147 23.88 -8.23 3.65
N PRO A 148 24.68 -9.09 3.02
CA PRO A 148 24.90 -10.46 3.48
C PRO A 148 25.62 -10.56 4.83
N PHE A 149 26.26 -9.49 5.26
CA PHE A 149 26.94 -9.40 6.55
C PHE A 149 26.03 -8.98 7.71
N SER A 150 24.74 -8.76 7.44
CA SER A 150 23.77 -8.45 8.49
C SER A 150 23.44 -9.68 9.30
N MET A 151 23.35 -9.53 10.62
CA MET A 151 22.98 -10.60 11.52
C MET A 151 21.50 -10.96 11.35
N PRO A 152 21.13 -12.24 11.25
CA PRO A 152 19.72 -12.66 11.27
C PRO A 152 19.10 -12.34 12.63
N GLN A 153 17.80 -12.03 12.63
CA GLN A 153 17.05 -11.83 13.86
C GLN A 153 16.70 -13.18 14.51
N GLY A 154 16.75 -13.22 15.83
CA GLY A 154 16.39 -14.40 16.62
C GLY A 154 17.61 -15.22 17.07
N ASP A 155 17.31 -16.38 17.61
CA ASP A 155 18.30 -17.35 18.07
C ASP A 155 18.84 -18.13 16.86
N ILE A 156 20.15 -18.06 16.63
CA ILE A 156 20.82 -18.68 15.48
C ILE A 156 20.53 -20.19 15.40
N ASP A 157 20.47 -20.87 16.53
CA ASP A 157 20.24 -22.32 16.60
C ASP A 157 18.78 -22.69 16.27
N LYS A 158 17.87 -21.72 16.23
CA LYS A 158 16.45 -21.90 16.00
C LYS A 158 15.95 -21.28 14.70
N LEU A 159 16.85 -20.82 13.84
CA LEU A 159 16.45 -20.22 12.56
C LEU A 159 15.72 -21.23 11.68
N ASP A 160 14.61 -20.83 11.10
CA ASP A 160 13.86 -21.65 10.13
C ASP A 160 14.52 -21.60 8.76
N LEU A 161 15.59 -22.36 8.61
CA LEU A 161 16.32 -22.47 7.34
C LEU A 161 15.53 -23.20 6.25
N LYS A 162 14.38 -23.82 6.58
CA LYS A 162 13.48 -24.44 5.59
C LYS A 162 12.64 -23.39 4.89
N ASN A 163 12.40 -22.25 5.55
CA ASN A 163 11.63 -21.13 5.01
C ASN A 163 12.46 -19.84 5.07
N PRO A 164 13.59 -19.74 4.34
CA PRO A 164 14.54 -18.64 4.47
C PRO A 164 13.94 -17.26 4.12
N LEU A 165 12.88 -17.21 3.31
CA LEU A 165 12.17 -15.97 2.99
C LEU A 165 11.46 -15.33 4.19
N ASN A 166 11.24 -16.09 5.26
CA ASN A 166 10.65 -15.55 6.50
C ASN A 166 11.70 -14.97 7.46
N LEU A 167 12.98 -15.19 7.18
CA LEU A 167 14.06 -14.69 8.02
C LEU A 167 14.23 -13.18 7.82
N LYS A 168 14.34 -12.46 8.93
CA LYS A 168 14.63 -11.04 8.96
C LYS A 168 16.06 -10.80 9.40
N ALA A 169 16.64 -9.71 8.95
CA ALA A 169 17.97 -9.25 9.35
C ALA A 169 17.86 -8.06 10.32
N TYR A 170 18.85 -7.93 11.20
CA TYR A 170 19.09 -6.70 11.97
C TYR A 170 19.72 -5.64 11.06
N GLN A 171 18.92 -5.17 10.13
CA GLN A 171 19.24 -4.05 9.25
C GLN A 171 18.23 -2.94 9.48
N TYR A 172 18.66 -1.71 9.36
CA TYR A 172 17.85 -0.54 9.61
C TYR A 172 18.33 0.66 8.81
N ASP A 173 17.38 1.48 8.37
CA ASP A 173 17.63 2.74 7.69
C ASP A 173 16.95 3.88 8.44
N ILE A 174 17.62 5.02 8.54
CA ILE A 174 16.99 6.27 8.95
C ILE A 174 16.53 7.02 7.72
N VAL A 175 15.25 7.34 7.70
CA VAL A 175 14.60 8.00 6.58
C VAL A 175 14.01 9.33 7.03
N CYS A 176 14.17 10.37 6.24
CA CYS A 176 13.53 11.67 6.42
C CYS A 176 12.71 12.04 5.19
N ASN A 177 11.41 12.30 5.36
CA ASN A 177 10.50 12.67 4.29
C ASN A 177 10.57 11.72 3.06
N GLY A 178 10.73 10.43 3.30
CA GLY A 178 10.85 9.41 2.25
C GLY A 178 12.25 9.27 1.63
N ILE A 179 13.24 10.02 2.09
CA ILE A 179 14.63 9.95 1.62
C ILE A 179 15.46 9.21 2.66
N GLU A 180 16.13 8.13 2.26
CA GLU A 180 17.11 7.44 3.09
C GLU A 180 18.30 8.35 3.34
N LEU A 181 18.59 8.60 4.62
CA LEU A 181 19.75 9.40 5.04
C LEU A 181 20.97 8.53 5.35
N SER A 182 20.72 7.36 5.93
CA SER A 182 21.79 6.43 6.30
C SER A 182 21.20 5.05 6.51
N SER A 183 22.01 4.02 6.28
CA SER A 183 21.70 2.64 6.57
C SER A 183 22.72 2.02 7.54
N GLY A 184 22.30 0.96 8.23
CA GLY A 184 23.16 0.23 9.14
C GLY A 184 22.67 -1.21 9.37
N ALA A 185 23.52 -1.98 10.02
CA ALA A 185 23.21 -3.35 10.42
C ALA A 185 24.03 -3.77 11.64
N ILE A 186 23.45 -4.67 12.45
CA ILE A 186 24.26 -5.47 13.36
C ILE A 186 24.98 -6.51 12.52
N ARG A 187 26.31 -6.55 12.62
CA ARG A 187 27.16 -7.43 11.83
C ARG A 187 27.18 -8.84 12.37
N ASN A 188 27.29 -9.81 11.46
CA ASN A 188 27.66 -11.17 11.82
C ASN A 188 29.06 -11.19 12.45
N HIS A 189 29.23 -11.98 13.48
CA HIS A 189 30.52 -12.22 14.15
C HIS A 189 30.60 -13.67 14.65
#